data_f5c1db6b4246a0094b45e94b1e278601
#
_entry.id   f5c1db6b4246a0094b45e94b1e278601
#
_cell.length_a   1.000
_cell.length_b   1.000
_cell.length_c   1.000
_cell.angle_alpha   90.00
_cell.angle_beta   90.00
_cell.angle_gamma   90.00
#
_symmetry.space_group_name_H-M   'P 1'
#
loop_
_entity.id
_entity.type
_entity.pdbx_description
1 polymer ?
#
loop_
_entity_poly.entity_id
_entity_poly.type
_entity_poly.pdbx_seq_one_letter_code
_entity_poly.pdbx_strand_id
1 'polypeptide(L)'
;MLDNFKVIEITKTTEPACVIIEDNKMRFTKPVAIELGYPAFVRGLMDVAGQRIAIQVAKGNESNVIKFSGDKDNQKTSIVYQNAVMLDLIRAMMPSWEKGVKYCAKGILSKEDKAIVFDLKSAEVYQRFSRKASE
;
A
#
# COMPACT_ATOMS: atom_id res chain seq x y z
N MET A 1 -37.04 0.81 -14.68
CA MET A 1 -36.92 2.17 -14.32
C MET A 1 -35.62 2.55 -13.64
N LEU A 2 -35.09 1.75 -12.76
CA LEU A 2 -33.84 2.08 -12.12
C LEU A 2 -32.65 1.28 -12.64
N ASP A 3 -32.80 0.71 -13.84
CA ASP A 3 -31.79 -0.19 -14.38
C ASP A 3 -30.41 0.43 -14.59
N ASN A 4 -30.37 1.71 -14.87
CA ASN A 4 -29.10 2.36 -15.12
C ASN A 4 -28.54 3.05 -13.89
N PHE A 5 -29.21 2.92 -12.77
CA PHE A 5 -28.77 3.56 -11.55
C PHE A 5 -27.84 2.67 -10.75
N LYS A 6 -26.92 3.25 -10.08
CA LYS A 6 -26.02 2.51 -9.20
C LYS A 6 -26.13 3.07 -7.79
N VAL A 7 -25.93 2.20 -6.83
CA VAL A 7 -25.94 2.65 -5.44
C VAL A 7 -24.73 3.53 -5.19
N ILE A 8 -24.94 4.64 -4.53
CA ILE A 8 -23.85 5.54 -4.16
C ILE A 8 -23.21 4.99 -2.89
N GLU A 9 -21.91 4.73 -2.96
CA GLU A 9 -21.19 4.19 -1.82
C GLU A 9 -20.70 5.32 -0.93
N ILE A 10 -21.51 5.65 0.04
CA ILE A 10 -21.19 6.81 0.88
C ILE A 10 -20.17 6.52 1.97
N THR A 11 -19.84 5.26 2.18
CA THR A 11 -18.83 4.91 3.16
C THR A 11 -17.47 4.66 2.52
N LYS A 12 -17.38 4.78 1.20
CA LYS A 12 -16.16 4.52 0.51
C LYS A 12 -15.13 5.61 0.81
N THR A 13 -13.90 5.19 1.10
CA THR A 13 -12.85 6.15 1.35
C THR A 13 -12.42 6.80 0.03
N THR A 14 -12.01 8.06 0.10
CA THR A 14 -11.49 8.75 -1.07
C THR A 14 -10.00 8.49 -1.24
N GLU A 15 -9.38 7.88 -0.26
CA GLU A 15 -7.97 7.55 -0.32
C GLU A 15 -7.74 6.38 -1.27
N PRO A 16 -6.77 6.44 -2.16
CA PRO A 16 -6.48 5.29 -3.01
C PRO A 16 -5.69 4.23 -2.25
N ALA A 17 -5.70 3.00 -2.76
CA ALA A 17 -4.84 1.96 -2.22
C ALA A 17 -3.43 2.27 -2.72
N CYS A 18 -2.55 2.65 -1.82
CA CYS A 18 -1.19 2.98 -2.19
C CYS A 18 -0.23 2.79 -1.03
N VAL A 19 1.06 2.79 -1.34
CA VAL A 19 2.10 2.77 -0.32
C VAL A 19 2.83 4.11 -0.38
N ILE A 20 3.06 4.70 0.79
CA ILE A 20 3.81 5.94 0.91
C ILE A 20 5.13 5.59 1.54
N ILE A 21 6.23 5.88 0.84
CA ILE A 21 7.56 5.49 1.28
C ILE A 21 8.31 6.72 1.75
N GLU A 22 8.72 6.70 3.00
CA GLU A 22 9.46 7.78 3.63
C GLU A 22 10.87 7.30 3.91
N ASP A 23 11.71 8.14 4.51
CA ASP A 23 13.09 7.77 4.77
C ASP A 23 13.21 6.60 5.75
N ASN A 24 12.34 6.54 6.73
CA ASN A 24 12.47 5.54 7.77
C ASN A 24 11.24 4.65 7.99
N LYS A 25 10.25 4.76 7.14
CA LYS A 25 9.06 3.91 7.27
C LYS A 25 8.26 3.87 5.99
N MET A 26 7.36 2.91 5.90
CA MET A 26 6.41 2.78 4.82
C MET A 26 5.04 2.84 5.43
N ARG A 27 4.09 3.42 4.71
CA ARG A 27 2.72 3.47 5.17
C ARG A 27 1.82 2.97 4.06
N PHE A 28 1.05 1.93 4.36
CA PHE A 28 0.07 1.42 3.41
C PHE A 28 -1.28 2.02 3.80
N THR A 29 -1.96 2.64 2.86
CA THR A 29 -3.25 3.26 3.15
C THR A 29 -4.28 2.19 3.49
N LYS A 30 -5.32 2.57 4.21
CA LYS A 30 -6.33 1.62 4.66
C LYS A 30 -6.93 0.80 3.52
N PRO A 31 -7.21 1.37 2.33
CA PRO A 31 -7.74 0.56 1.24
C PRO A 31 -6.89 -0.65 0.87
N VAL A 32 -5.57 -0.61 1.14
CA VAL A 32 -4.72 -1.77 0.89
C VAL A 32 -5.19 -2.96 1.75
N ALA A 33 -5.46 -2.70 3.02
CA ALA A 33 -5.96 -3.76 3.90
C ALA A 33 -7.34 -4.24 3.45
N ILE A 34 -8.19 -3.31 3.05
CA ILE A 34 -9.54 -3.64 2.60
C ILE A 34 -9.48 -4.57 1.39
N GLU A 35 -8.68 -4.20 0.40
CA GLU A 35 -8.59 -4.99 -0.84
C GLU A 35 -8.01 -6.37 -0.60
N LEU A 36 -7.12 -6.50 0.37
CA LEU A 36 -6.54 -7.81 0.69
C LEU A 36 -7.36 -8.61 1.69
N GLY A 37 -8.46 -8.05 2.20
CA GLY A 37 -9.33 -8.77 3.11
C GLY A 37 -8.83 -8.77 4.55
N TYR A 38 -8.13 -7.73 4.95
CA TYR A 38 -7.61 -7.57 6.32
C TYR A 38 -6.72 -8.74 6.75
N PRO A 39 -5.67 -9.04 5.98
CA PRO A 39 -4.80 -10.17 6.34
C PRO A 39 -3.97 -9.84 7.57
N ALA A 40 -3.85 -10.79 8.47
CA ALA A 40 -3.02 -10.61 9.65
C ALA A 40 -1.54 -10.61 9.27
N PHE A 41 -1.18 -11.38 8.25
CA PHE A 41 0.21 -11.52 7.83
C PHE A 41 0.34 -11.40 6.31
N VAL A 42 1.43 -10.77 5.88
CA VAL A 42 1.76 -10.69 4.46
C VAL A 42 3.26 -10.93 4.32
N ARG A 43 3.70 -11.17 3.10
CA ARG A 43 5.13 -11.20 2.81
C ARG A 43 5.41 -10.22 1.69
N GLY A 44 6.61 -9.67 1.70
CA GLY A 44 7.02 -8.71 0.70
C GLY A 44 7.66 -9.41 -0.48
N LEU A 45 7.34 -8.93 -1.67
CA LEU A 45 7.91 -9.44 -2.91
C LEU A 45 8.56 -8.27 -3.64
N MET A 46 9.59 -8.56 -4.42
CA MET A 46 10.32 -7.52 -5.09
C MET A 46 10.70 -7.95 -6.50
N ASP A 47 10.45 -7.08 -7.46
CA ASP A 47 10.85 -7.28 -8.85
C ASP A 47 11.84 -6.18 -9.17
N VAL A 48 13.13 -6.48 -9.03
CA VAL A 48 14.17 -5.47 -9.19
C VAL A 48 14.20 -4.92 -10.61
N ALA A 49 14.17 -5.79 -11.60
CA ALA A 49 14.24 -5.35 -12.98
C ALA A 49 13.04 -4.48 -13.38
N GLY A 50 11.86 -4.81 -12.87
CA GLY A 50 10.65 -4.04 -13.17
C GLY A 50 10.45 -2.87 -12.23
N GLN A 51 11.26 -2.74 -11.20
CA GLN A 51 11.12 -1.69 -10.18
C GLN A 51 9.73 -1.70 -9.57
N ARG A 52 9.31 -2.87 -9.10
CA ARG A 52 8.01 -3.06 -8.48
C ARG A 52 8.19 -3.79 -7.16
N ILE A 53 7.29 -3.50 -6.23
CA ILE A 53 7.20 -4.30 -5.01
C ILE A 53 5.77 -4.77 -4.88
N ALA A 54 5.56 -5.80 -4.09
CA ALA A 54 4.22 -6.31 -3.84
C ALA A 54 4.14 -6.83 -2.43
N ILE A 55 2.93 -6.85 -1.89
CA ILE A 55 2.68 -7.56 -0.64
C ILE A 55 1.64 -8.63 -0.93
N GLN A 56 1.88 -9.80 -0.42
CA GLN A 56 1.02 -10.96 -0.67
C GLN A 56 0.55 -11.55 0.65
N VAL A 57 -0.71 -11.90 0.70
CA VAL A 57 -1.28 -12.53 1.90
C VAL A 57 -0.50 -13.81 2.20
N ALA A 58 -0.16 -14.01 3.45
CA ALA A 58 0.64 -15.16 3.89
C ALA A 58 0.10 -15.70 5.20
N LYS A 59 0.55 -16.90 5.54
CA LYS A 59 0.17 -17.51 6.80
C LYS A 59 1.23 -17.21 7.84
N GLY A 60 0.82 -17.07 9.09
CA GLY A 60 1.74 -16.70 10.15
C GLY A 60 2.88 -17.67 10.39
N ASN A 61 2.73 -18.93 9.93
CA ASN A 61 3.77 -19.93 10.11
C ASN A 61 4.76 -20.00 8.94
N GLU A 62 4.59 -19.16 7.93
CA GLU A 62 5.52 -19.15 6.81
C GLU A 62 6.71 -18.28 7.17
N SER A 63 7.85 -18.51 6.49
CA SER A 63 9.03 -17.71 6.76
C SER A 63 8.92 -16.33 6.10
N ASN A 64 9.60 -15.38 6.69
CA ASN A 64 9.66 -14.01 6.16
C ASN A 64 8.31 -13.30 6.07
N VAL A 65 7.39 -13.64 6.95
CA VAL A 65 6.12 -12.94 7.00
C VAL A 65 6.21 -11.77 7.96
N ILE A 66 5.37 -10.79 7.74
CA ILE A 66 5.28 -9.65 8.63
C ILE A 66 3.83 -9.49 9.05
N LYS A 67 3.63 -9.01 10.27
CA LYS A 67 2.31 -8.68 10.73
C LYS A 67 1.82 -7.51 9.94
N PHE A 68 0.56 -7.52 9.55
CA PHE A 68 0.05 -6.47 8.70
C PHE A 68 -1.15 -5.77 9.31
N SER A 69 -2.35 -6.28 9.10
CA SER A 69 -3.54 -5.54 9.53
C SER A 69 -4.24 -6.23 10.68
N GLY A 70 -5.03 -5.46 11.42
CA GLY A 70 -6.00 -6.03 12.32
C GLY A 70 -7.22 -6.45 11.53
N ASP A 71 -8.23 -6.98 12.21
CA ASP A 71 -9.43 -7.40 11.51
C ASP A 71 -10.24 -6.13 11.14
N LYS A 72 -11.37 -6.35 10.47
CA LYS A 72 -12.18 -5.27 9.97
C LYS A 72 -12.56 -4.26 11.04
N ASP A 73 -12.84 -4.72 12.24
CA ASP A 73 -13.29 -3.81 13.29
C ASP A 73 -12.15 -3.06 13.95
N ASN A 74 -10.95 -3.62 13.90
CA ASN A 74 -9.80 -3.03 14.58
C ASN A 74 -8.90 -2.20 13.66
N GLN A 75 -8.92 -2.46 12.37
CA GLN A 75 -8.05 -1.71 11.45
C GLN A 75 -8.76 -0.45 11.01
N LYS A 76 -8.52 0.65 11.71
CA LYS A 76 -9.21 1.91 11.45
C LYS A 76 -8.42 2.92 10.66
N THR A 77 -7.11 2.75 10.59
CA THR A 77 -6.26 3.70 9.91
C THR A 77 -5.28 2.98 9.01
N SER A 78 -4.35 3.72 8.44
CA SER A 78 -3.31 3.15 7.61
C SER A 78 -2.39 2.26 8.44
N ILE A 79 -1.61 1.44 7.75
CA ILE A 79 -0.69 0.53 8.38
C ILE A 79 0.72 1.06 8.20
N VAL A 80 1.42 1.28 9.32
CA VAL A 80 2.78 1.79 9.30
C VAL A 80 3.72 0.61 9.53
N TYR A 81 4.73 0.50 8.68
CA TYR A 81 5.70 -0.57 8.79
C TYR A 81 7.11 0.01 8.72
N GLN A 82 7.92 -0.30 9.71
CA GLN A 82 9.29 0.17 9.75
C GLN A 82 10.22 -1.03 9.62
N ASN A 83 10.96 -1.07 8.54
CA ASN A 83 11.91 -2.16 8.32
C ASN A 83 13.04 -1.62 7.47
N ALA A 84 14.20 -1.49 8.08
CA ALA A 84 15.36 -0.90 7.41
C ALA A 84 15.79 -1.71 6.19
N VAL A 85 15.70 -3.04 6.27
CA VAL A 85 16.11 -3.88 5.17
C VAL A 85 15.24 -3.63 3.94
N MET A 86 13.92 -3.60 4.13
CA MET A 86 13.01 -3.34 3.01
C MET A 86 13.22 -1.95 2.44
N LEU A 87 13.38 -0.96 3.30
CA LEU A 87 13.57 0.41 2.83
C LEU A 87 14.87 0.55 2.06
N ASP A 88 15.94 -0.09 2.51
CA ASP A 88 17.21 -0.03 1.81
C ASP A 88 17.11 -0.69 0.45
N LEU A 89 16.39 -1.82 0.36
CA LEU A 89 16.21 -2.49 -0.92
C LEU A 89 15.40 -1.63 -1.89
N ILE A 90 14.37 -0.97 -1.41
CA ILE A 90 13.56 -0.10 -2.24
C ILE A 90 14.38 1.09 -2.72
N ARG A 91 15.17 1.68 -1.84
CA ARG A 91 16.00 2.82 -2.22
C ARG A 91 17.06 2.41 -3.24
N ALA A 92 17.58 1.19 -3.11
CA ALA A 92 18.55 0.69 -4.09
C ALA A 92 17.92 0.51 -5.46
N MET A 93 16.62 0.16 -5.51
CA MET A 93 15.92 0.03 -6.77
C MET A 93 15.62 1.39 -7.39
N MET A 94 15.52 2.43 -6.57
CA MET A 94 15.11 3.77 -7.02
C MET A 94 16.19 4.79 -6.69
N PRO A 95 17.36 4.68 -7.35
CA PRO A 95 18.48 5.55 -6.99
C PRO A 95 18.24 7.03 -7.27
N SER A 96 17.23 7.37 -8.07
CA SER A 96 16.92 8.76 -8.33
C SER A 96 16.07 9.39 -7.25
N TRP A 97 15.53 8.61 -6.32
CA TRP A 97 14.70 9.16 -5.27
C TRP A 97 15.55 9.95 -4.29
N GLU A 98 15.00 11.09 -3.84
CA GLU A 98 15.73 11.98 -2.98
C GLU A 98 15.41 11.76 -1.52
N LYS A 99 16.42 11.91 -0.69
CA LYS A 99 16.26 11.76 0.73
C LYS A 99 15.38 12.89 1.26
N GLY A 100 14.53 12.60 2.20
CA GLY A 100 13.64 13.59 2.77
C GLY A 100 12.35 13.80 2.00
N VAL A 101 12.24 13.16 0.84
CA VAL A 101 11.03 13.27 0.02
C VAL A 101 10.22 11.99 0.20
N LYS A 102 8.92 12.13 0.33
CA LYS A 102 8.02 10.99 0.43
C LYS A 102 7.47 10.67 -0.94
N TYR A 103 7.44 9.40 -1.28
CA TYR A 103 6.94 8.96 -2.58
C TYR A 103 5.73 8.05 -2.39
N CYS A 104 4.77 8.17 -3.27
CA CYS A 104 3.53 7.41 -3.20
C CYS A 104 3.33 6.60 -4.48
N ALA A 105 3.17 5.31 -4.34
CA ALA A 105 2.91 4.43 -5.48
C ALA A 105 1.55 3.77 -5.31
N LYS A 106 0.73 3.81 -6.34
CA LYS A 106 -0.59 3.21 -6.29
C LYS A 106 -0.49 1.71 -6.43
N GLY A 107 -1.37 1.00 -5.77
CA GLY A 107 -1.39 -0.44 -5.79
C GLY A 107 -2.43 -0.99 -6.74
N ILE A 108 -2.11 -2.11 -7.36
CA ILE A 108 -3.03 -2.82 -8.23
C ILE A 108 -3.22 -4.21 -7.66
N LEU A 109 -4.47 -4.56 -7.39
CA LEU A 109 -4.80 -5.85 -6.80
C LEU A 109 -4.70 -6.96 -7.82
N SER A 110 -4.02 -8.04 -7.46
CA SER A 110 -4.03 -9.28 -8.19
C SER A 110 -4.82 -10.28 -7.36
N LYS A 111 -6.07 -10.52 -7.73
CA LYS A 111 -6.92 -11.40 -6.95
C LYS A 111 -6.43 -12.84 -6.94
N GLU A 112 -5.90 -13.29 -8.06
CA GLU A 112 -5.39 -14.65 -8.17
C GLU A 112 -4.26 -14.91 -7.20
N ASP A 113 -3.39 -13.94 -7.05
CA ASP A 113 -2.21 -14.08 -6.21
C ASP A 113 -2.45 -13.62 -4.78
N LYS A 114 -3.59 -13.04 -4.50
CA LYS A 114 -3.89 -12.42 -3.21
C LYS A 114 -2.81 -11.44 -2.84
N ALA A 115 -2.49 -10.56 -3.77
CA ALA A 115 -1.39 -9.62 -3.62
C ALA A 115 -1.76 -8.26 -4.22
N ILE A 116 -1.08 -7.23 -3.76
CA ILE A 116 -1.18 -5.90 -4.36
C ILE A 116 0.21 -5.53 -4.82
N VAL A 117 0.31 -5.09 -6.08
CA VAL A 117 1.57 -4.72 -6.70
C VAL A 117 1.66 -3.21 -6.79
N PHE A 118 2.81 -2.67 -6.41
CA PHE A 118 3.05 -1.23 -6.47
C PHE A 118 4.19 -0.98 -7.47
N ASP A 119 3.90 -0.21 -8.51
CA ASP A 119 4.90 0.10 -9.53
C ASP A 119 5.65 1.37 -9.11
N LEU A 120 6.87 1.19 -8.67
CA LEU A 120 7.66 2.31 -8.14
C LEU A 120 8.08 3.29 -9.23
N LYS A 121 8.12 2.83 -10.49
CA LYS A 121 8.44 3.73 -11.59
C LYS A 121 7.37 4.80 -11.77
N SER A 122 6.16 4.49 -11.37
CA SER A 122 5.04 5.42 -11.52
C SER A 122 4.76 6.20 -10.25
N ALA A 123 5.62 6.07 -9.24
CA ALA A 123 5.42 6.77 -7.99
C ALA A 123 5.53 8.27 -8.18
N GLU A 124 4.76 8.99 -7.39
CA GLU A 124 4.76 10.45 -7.42
C GLU A 124 5.18 10.95 -6.06
N VAL A 125 5.65 12.19 -6.01
CA VAL A 125 5.94 12.82 -4.73
C VAL A 125 4.63 12.91 -3.96
N TYR A 126 4.64 12.42 -2.73
CA TYR A 126 3.43 12.35 -1.93
C TYR A 126 3.01 13.74 -1.46
N GLN A 127 1.70 14.04 -1.66
CA GLN A 127 1.13 15.24 -1.11
C GLN A 127 -0.09 14.78 -0.33
N ARG A 128 -0.30 15.40 0.87
CA ARG A 128 -1.40 15.04 1.65
C ARG A 128 -2.65 15.03 0.91
N PHE A 129 -3.42 13.96 1.06
CA PHE A 129 -4.76 13.91 0.46
C PHE A 129 -5.55 14.91 1.24
N SER A 130 -6.13 15.82 0.57
CA SER A 130 -6.66 16.80 1.06
C SER A 130 -7.56 17.23 1.46
N ARG A 131 -7.60 17.91 2.26
CA ARG A 131 -8.50 18.60 2.71
C ARG A 131 -8.12 19.90 2.50
N LYS A 132 -7.33 20.19 1.96
CA LYS A 132 -6.97 21.33 1.87
C LYS A 132 -7.46 22.16 1.11
N ALA A 133 -8.13 21.80 0.53
CA ALA A 133 -8.68 22.58 -0.29
C ALA A 133 -8.96 23.78 0.23
N SER A 134 -9.27 23.83 1.32
CA SER A 134 -9.73 24.99 1.79
C SER A 134 -8.74 25.98 1.85
N GLU A 135 -7.75 25.73 1.52
CA GLU A 135 -6.93 26.74 1.60
C GLU A 135 -6.72 27.28 0.63
#